data_0273cd454687f94cce42e87268ef1c70
#
_entry.id   0273cd454687f94cce42e87268ef1c70
#
_cell.length_a   1.000
_cell.length_b   1.000
_cell.length_c   1.000
_cell.angle_alpha   90.00
_cell.angle_beta   90.00
_cell.angle_gamma   90.00
#
_symmetry.space_group_name_H-M   'P 1'
#
loop_
_entity.id
_entity.type
_entity.pdbx_description
1 polymer ?
#
loop_
_entity_poly.entity_id
_entity_poly.type
_entity_poly.pdbx_seq_one_letter_code
_entity_poly.pdbx_strand_id
1 'polypeptide(L)'
;ILLQPGINYFLLTFDVRSKATPGHTLYASVPFFKLNGKKIIPETSAQGVRKQVTCNNQTQSNIVKVLQWNIWHGGIHLGNEGQQRVLDLIRSSRADVIMMQEAYGIQQMLADSLGYHLKTHSLKDNLAMYSRFPLETIAWREPFKSNPAKITLPNGKRIMFVDCWLRYAYRPEYTSGYAEKGLDPSVWVAEDSILALPDIRNIYTKDIAPNLETDMPVIVTGDFNSCSHLDWTERAKPLHHGYGSVAFPASRYMLENGFKDSFR
;
A
#
# COMPACT_ATOMS: atom_id res chain seq x y z
N ILE A 1 10.56 -8.08 -23.77
CA ILE A 1 10.98 -7.62 -22.45
C ILE A 1 12.47 -7.32 -22.52
N LEU A 2 12.86 -6.08 -22.22
CA LEU A 2 14.27 -5.71 -22.08
C LEU A 2 14.68 -6.02 -20.64
N LEU A 3 15.70 -6.86 -20.47
CA LEU A 3 16.30 -7.13 -19.18
C LEU A 3 17.24 -5.98 -18.83
N GLN A 4 17.24 -5.58 -17.55
CA GLN A 4 18.18 -4.60 -17.02
C GLN A 4 19.40 -5.31 -16.44
N PRO A 5 20.58 -4.67 -16.39
CA PRO A 5 21.68 -5.18 -15.61
C PRO A 5 21.28 -5.38 -14.13
N GLY A 6 21.66 -6.53 -13.56
CA GLY A 6 21.31 -6.87 -12.19
C GLY A 6 20.17 -7.88 -12.08
N ILE A 7 19.44 -7.86 -10.96
CA ILE A 7 18.38 -8.83 -10.67
C ILE A 7 17.08 -8.39 -11.36
N ASN A 8 16.49 -9.30 -12.14
CA ASN A 8 15.20 -9.10 -12.79
C ASN A 8 14.18 -10.06 -12.20
N TYR A 9 13.03 -9.54 -11.79
CA TYR A 9 11.93 -10.31 -11.20
C TYR A 9 10.83 -10.52 -12.25
N PHE A 10 10.34 -11.74 -12.35
CA PHE A 10 9.22 -12.10 -13.20
C PHE A 10 8.10 -12.66 -12.35
N LEU A 11 6.90 -12.11 -12.50
CA LEU A 11 5.69 -12.63 -11.88
C LEU A 11 4.95 -13.49 -12.90
N LEU A 12 4.79 -14.77 -12.60
CA LEU A 12 3.94 -15.67 -13.37
C LEU A 12 2.56 -15.73 -12.70
N THR A 13 1.54 -15.28 -13.42
CA THR A 13 0.15 -15.36 -12.98
C THR A 13 -0.65 -16.27 -13.89
N PHE A 14 -1.65 -16.92 -13.35
CA PHE A 14 -2.62 -17.70 -14.12
C PHE A 14 -3.98 -17.67 -13.43
N ASP A 15 -5.03 -17.70 -14.23
CA ASP A 15 -6.39 -17.74 -13.73
C ASP A 15 -6.82 -19.18 -13.45
N VAL A 16 -7.45 -19.37 -12.30
CA VAL A 16 -8.07 -20.64 -11.94
C VAL A 16 -9.51 -20.63 -12.48
N ARG A 17 -9.87 -21.65 -13.25
CA ARG A 17 -11.24 -21.75 -13.79
C ARG A 17 -12.27 -21.75 -12.65
N SER A 18 -13.40 -21.09 -12.86
CA SER A 18 -14.51 -21.00 -11.89
C SER A 18 -15.04 -22.36 -11.43
N LYS A 19 -14.86 -23.41 -12.24
CA LYS A 19 -15.27 -24.80 -11.96
C LYS A 19 -14.12 -25.66 -11.40
N ALA A 20 -13.03 -25.06 -10.93
CA ALA A 20 -11.96 -25.83 -10.31
C ALA A 20 -12.47 -26.56 -9.05
N THR A 21 -12.10 -27.82 -8.90
CA THR A 21 -12.55 -28.64 -7.78
C THR A 21 -11.87 -28.21 -6.48
N PRO A 22 -12.63 -27.87 -5.43
CA PRO A 22 -12.07 -27.54 -4.12
C PRO A 22 -11.26 -28.70 -3.55
N GLY A 23 -10.23 -28.38 -2.78
CA GLY A 23 -9.33 -29.37 -2.21
C GLY A 23 -8.18 -29.78 -3.16
N HIS A 24 -8.29 -29.52 -4.46
CA HIS A 24 -7.18 -29.78 -5.39
C HIS A 24 -6.04 -28.78 -5.14
N THR A 25 -4.83 -29.23 -5.38
CA THR A 25 -3.64 -28.42 -5.23
C THR A 25 -3.17 -27.91 -6.59
N LEU A 26 -2.91 -26.60 -6.67
CA LEU A 26 -2.26 -25.98 -7.80
C LEU A 26 -0.77 -25.84 -7.52
N TYR A 27 0.02 -26.17 -8.50
CA TYR A 27 1.47 -26.08 -8.46
C TYR A 27 1.97 -25.62 -9.82
N ALA A 28 2.85 -24.65 -9.82
CA ALA A 28 3.51 -24.18 -11.02
C ALA A 28 5.04 -24.24 -10.84
N SER A 29 5.73 -24.72 -11.87
CA SER A 29 7.18 -24.66 -11.96
C SER A 29 7.58 -24.10 -13.31
N VAL A 30 8.74 -23.49 -13.38
CA VAL A 30 9.33 -22.99 -14.63
C VAL A 30 10.50 -23.90 -15.01
N PRO A 31 10.26 -24.94 -15.81
CA PRO A 31 11.32 -25.88 -16.21
C PRO A 31 12.34 -25.24 -17.17
N PHE A 32 11.92 -24.26 -17.93
CA PHE A 32 12.78 -23.46 -18.79
C PHE A 32 12.05 -22.16 -19.22
N PHE A 33 12.81 -21.18 -19.69
CA PHE A 33 12.28 -20.03 -20.41
C PHE A 33 13.11 -19.78 -21.69
N LYS A 34 12.58 -18.95 -22.58
CA LYS A 34 13.30 -18.57 -23.80
C LYS A 34 13.72 -17.10 -23.72
N LEU A 35 14.97 -16.83 -23.98
CA LEU A 35 15.53 -15.48 -24.10
C LEU A 35 16.19 -15.36 -25.46
N ASN A 36 15.75 -14.42 -26.30
CA ASN A 36 16.21 -14.23 -27.66
C ASN A 36 16.23 -15.55 -28.48
N GLY A 37 15.17 -16.35 -28.33
CA GLY A 37 15.01 -17.64 -29.00
C GLY A 37 15.80 -18.81 -28.39
N LYS A 38 16.74 -18.56 -27.50
CA LYS A 38 17.52 -19.60 -26.81
C LYS A 38 16.77 -20.12 -25.58
N LYS A 39 16.73 -21.46 -25.45
CA LYS A 39 16.18 -22.11 -24.25
C LYS A 39 17.18 -21.98 -23.10
N ILE A 40 16.72 -21.47 -21.99
CA ILE A 40 17.48 -21.33 -20.75
C ILE A 40 16.80 -22.20 -19.69
N ILE A 41 17.57 -23.08 -19.07
CA ILE A 41 17.13 -23.93 -17.97
C ILE A 41 17.69 -23.29 -16.69
N PRO A 42 16.84 -22.93 -15.69
CA PRO A 42 17.34 -22.42 -14.43
C PRO A 42 18.26 -23.42 -13.73
N GLU A 43 19.34 -22.95 -13.13
CA GLU A 43 20.27 -23.80 -12.33
C GLU A 43 19.58 -24.40 -11.12
N THR A 44 18.61 -23.67 -10.56
CA THR A 44 17.70 -24.17 -9.52
C THR A 44 16.27 -24.06 -10.05
N SER A 45 15.51 -25.15 -9.99
CA SER A 45 14.08 -25.08 -10.32
C SER A 45 13.39 -24.17 -9.32
N ALA A 46 12.89 -23.02 -9.78
CA ALA A 46 11.99 -22.21 -8.99
C ALA A 46 10.70 -23.01 -8.74
N GLN A 47 10.66 -23.69 -7.62
CA GLN A 47 9.45 -24.40 -7.19
C GLN A 47 8.48 -23.37 -6.62
N GLY A 48 7.36 -23.17 -7.28
CA GLY A 48 6.28 -22.35 -6.77
C GLY A 48 5.69 -22.95 -5.49
N VAL A 49 5.13 -22.10 -4.65
CA VAL A 49 4.39 -22.55 -3.47
C VAL A 49 3.13 -23.30 -3.92
N ARG A 50 2.90 -24.46 -3.36
CA ARG A 50 1.64 -25.19 -3.55
C ARG A 50 0.49 -24.38 -2.97
N LYS A 51 -0.53 -24.13 -3.79
CA LYS A 51 -1.77 -23.45 -3.38
C LYS A 51 -2.92 -24.41 -3.52
N GLN A 52 -3.72 -24.55 -2.48
CA GLN A 52 -4.93 -25.36 -2.52
C GLN A 52 -6.09 -24.54 -3.09
N VAL A 53 -6.87 -25.15 -3.98
CA VAL A 53 -8.13 -24.58 -4.44
C VAL A 53 -9.13 -24.65 -3.30
N THR A 54 -9.58 -23.50 -2.82
CA THR A 54 -10.65 -23.41 -1.82
C THR A 54 -11.95 -23.03 -2.51
N CYS A 55 -13.06 -23.59 -2.04
CA CYS A 55 -14.37 -23.07 -2.43
C CYS A 55 -14.50 -21.64 -1.96
N ASN A 56 -14.99 -20.80 -2.83
CA ASN A 56 -15.56 -19.51 -2.44
C ASN A 56 -17.01 -19.70 -1.95
N ASN A 57 -17.30 -20.77 -1.22
CA ASN A 57 -18.49 -20.75 -0.38
C ASN A 57 -18.20 -19.66 0.63
N GLN A 58 -19.11 -18.73 0.79
CA GLN A 58 -19.11 -17.60 1.73
C GLN A 58 -18.96 -18.07 3.19
N THR A 59 -18.03 -18.96 3.45
CA THR A 59 -17.46 -19.15 4.78
C THR A 59 -16.64 -17.88 5.01
N GLN A 60 -17.14 -17.07 5.90
CA GLN A 60 -16.60 -15.81 6.39
C GLN A 60 -15.07 -15.88 6.41
N SER A 61 -14.47 -15.39 5.33
CA SER A 61 -13.01 -15.30 5.25
C SER A 61 -12.58 -14.34 6.35
N ASN A 62 -11.77 -14.83 7.29
CA ASN A 62 -11.13 -13.96 8.27
C ASN A 62 -9.99 -13.13 7.66
N ILE A 63 -9.88 -13.14 6.34
CA ILE A 63 -8.88 -12.42 5.58
C ILE A 63 -9.53 -11.21 4.92
N VAL A 64 -9.02 -10.03 5.22
CA VAL A 64 -9.34 -8.77 4.53
C VAL A 64 -8.15 -8.38 3.69
N LYS A 65 -8.35 -8.26 2.39
CA LYS A 65 -7.32 -7.79 1.46
C LYS A 65 -7.37 -6.28 1.38
N VAL A 66 -6.25 -5.67 1.70
CA VAL A 66 -6.09 -4.21 1.67
C VAL A 66 -5.13 -3.83 0.55
N LEU A 67 -5.54 -2.89 -0.28
CA LEU A 67 -4.68 -2.23 -1.27
C LEU A 67 -4.45 -0.79 -0.82
N GLN A 68 -3.19 -0.39 -0.74
CA GLN A 68 -2.79 1.00 -0.56
C GLN A 68 -2.04 1.44 -1.81
N TRP A 69 -2.41 2.60 -2.37
CA TRP A 69 -1.77 3.07 -3.60
C TRP A 69 -1.94 4.58 -3.79
N ASN A 70 -0.84 5.32 -3.85
CA ASN A 70 -0.82 6.65 -4.43
C ASN A 70 -0.78 6.51 -5.96
N ILE A 71 -1.81 7.00 -6.65
CA ILE A 71 -1.99 6.83 -8.11
C ILE A 71 -1.49 8.01 -8.93
N TRP A 72 -0.84 8.96 -8.29
CA TRP A 72 -0.27 10.15 -8.90
C TRP A 72 -1.26 10.91 -9.79
N HIS A 73 -1.85 11.94 -9.22
CA HIS A 73 -2.80 12.87 -9.88
C HIS A 73 -3.96 12.17 -10.60
N GLY A 74 -4.67 11.25 -9.92
CA GLY A 74 -5.83 10.58 -10.50
C GLY A 74 -5.52 9.64 -11.65
N GLY A 75 -4.26 9.24 -11.81
CA GLY A 75 -3.83 8.36 -12.90
C GLY A 75 -3.89 8.99 -14.29
N ILE A 76 -3.93 10.33 -14.38
CA ILE A 76 -4.17 11.04 -15.67
C ILE A 76 -2.94 11.15 -16.58
N HIS A 77 -1.75 10.76 -16.11
CA HIS A 77 -0.51 10.91 -16.91
C HIS A 77 -0.49 10.12 -18.22
N LEU A 78 -1.34 9.10 -18.33
CA LEU A 78 -1.62 8.37 -19.59
C LEU A 78 -3.03 8.69 -20.12
N GLY A 79 -3.61 9.84 -19.74
CA GLY A 79 -4.96 10.21 -20.10
C GLY A 79 -6.01 9.19 -19.63
N ASN A 80 -7.07 9.00 -20.41
CA ASN A 80 -8.14 8.05 -20.08
C ASN A 80 -7.65 6.59 -19.98
N GLU A 81 -6.59 6.22 -20.71
CA GLU A 81 -6.00 4.90 -20.62
C GLU A 81 -5.37 4.67 -19.22
N GLY A 82 -4.77 5.68 -18.62
CA GLY A 82 -4.21 5.60 -17.28
C GLY A 82 -5.27 5.29 -16.24
N GLN A 83 -6.41 5.95 -16.28
CA GLN A 83 -7.52 5.69 -15.37
C GLN A 83 -8.11 4.28 -15.54
N GLN A 84 -8.23 3.82 -16.79
CA GLN A 84 -8.67 2.44 -17.06
C GLN A 84 -7.68 1.41 -16.52
N ARG A 85 -6.39 1.63 -16.67
CA ARG A 85 -5.34 0.75 -16.12
C ARG A 85 -5.37 0.72 -14.58
N VAL A 86 -5.62 1.85 -13.94
CA VAL A 86 -5.84 1.91 -12.47
C VAL A 86 -7.00 1.00 -12.07
N LEU A 87 -8.14 1.11 -12.75
CA LEU A 87 -9.30 0.26 -12.49
C LEU A 87 -9.01 -1.23 -12.70
N ASP A 88 -8.31 -1.59 -13.77
CA ASP A 88 -7.99 -2.99 -14.07
C ASP A 88 -7.02 -3.59 -13.06
N LEU A 89 -6.03 -2.83 -12.60
CA LEU A 89 -5.12 -3.25 -11.53
C LEU A 89 -5.87 -3.45 -10.20
N ILE A 90 -6.77 -2.53 -9.85
CA ILE A 90 -7.62 -2.67 -8.66
C ILE A 90 -8.47 -3.94 -8.75
N ARG A 91 -9.14 -4.18 -9.87
CA ARG A 91 -9.94 -5.40 -10.08
C ARG A 91 -9.09 -6.67 -9.95
N SER A 92 -7.89 -6.66 -10.51
CA SER A 92 -6.97 -7.80 -10.46
C SER A 92 -6.46 -8.08 -9.04
N SER A 93 -6.31 -7.04 -8.21
CA SER A 93 -5.88 -7.18 -6.82
C SER A 93 -6.90 -7.93 -5.97
N ARG A 94 -8.18 -7.85 -6.31
CA ARG A 94 -9.30 -8.37 -5.53
C ARG A 94 -9.30 -7.85 -4.09
N ALA A 95 -8.83 -6.62 -3.90
CA ALA A 95 -8.83 -5.98 -2.59
C ALA A 95 -10.26 -5.78 -2.09
N ASP A 96 -10.45 -5.94 -0.78
CA ASP A 96 -11.73 -5.70 -0.12
C ASP A 96 -11.84 -4.26 0.36
N VAL A 97 -10.71 -3.66 0.70
CA VAL A 97 -10.57 -2.26 1.09
C VAL A 97 -9.42 -1.64 0.30
N ILE A 98 -9.65 -0.45 -0.24
CA ILE A 98 -8.64 0.29 -1.01
C ILE A 98 -8.47 1.65 -0.35
N MET A 99 -7.23 2.00 -0.04
CA MET A 99 -6.84 3.32 0.46
C MET A 99 -5.97 3.99 -0.60
N MET A 100 -6.46 5.09 -1.13
CA MET A 100 -5.90 5.72 -2.31
C MET A 100 -5.53 7.17 -2.04
N GLN A 101 -4.33 7.55 -2.44
CA GLN A 101 -3.84 8.91 -2.38
C GLN A 101 -3.75 9.47 -3.79
N GLU A 102 -3.85 10.79 -3.88
CA GLU A 102 -3.85 11.58 -5.11
C GLU A 102 -4.94 11.16 -6.10
N ALA A 103 -6.12 10.87 -5.56
CA ALA A 103 -7.25 10.38 -6.35
C ALA A 103 -7.86 11.43 -7.31
N TYR A 104 -7.85 12.68 -6.93
CA TYR A 104 -8.19 13.90 -7.73
C TYR A 104 -9.15 13.71 -8.93
N GLY A 105 -10.41 13.35 -8.68
CA GLY A 105 -11.47 13.29 -9.71
C GLY A 105 -11.83 11.90 -10.21
N ILE A 106 -11.04 10.86 -9.93
CA ILE A 106 -11.34 9.47 -10.34
C ILE A 106 -12.28 8.75 -9.35
N GLN A 107 -12.55 9.33 -8.18
CA GLN A 107 -13.17 8.66 -7.04
C GLN A 107 -14.51 8.00 -7.37
N GLN A 108 -15.44 8.77 -7.95
CA GLN A 108 -16.78 8.25 -8.24
C GLN A 108 -16.75 7.17 -9.32
N MET A 109 -15.96 7.39 -10.38
CA MET A 109 -15.83 6.41 -11.47
C MET A 109 -15.33 5.05 -10.95
N LEU A 110 -14.34 5.05 -10.05
CA LEU A 110 -13.84 3.82 -9.45
C LEU A 110 -14.89 3.17 -8.55
N ALA A 111 -15.59 3.94 -7.70
CA ALA A 111 -16.62 3.42 -6.83
C ALA A 111 -17.75 2.73 -7.61
N ASP A 112 -18.25 3.40 -8.65
CA ASP A 112 -19.32 2.89 -9.51
C ASP A 112 -18.87 1.63 -10.28
N SER A 113 -17.66 1.68 -10.83
CA SER A 113 -17.12 0.56 -11.62
C SER A 113 -16.80 -0.68 -10.79
N LEU A 114 -16.54 -0.52 -9.50
CA LEU A 114 -16.24 -1.61 -8.56
C LEU A 114 -17.50 -2.06 -7.79
N GLY A 115 -18.53 -1.21 -7.71
CA GLY A 115 -19.67 -1.43 -6.83
C GLY A 115 -19.29 -1.33 -5.34
N TYR A 116 -18.34 -0.45 -4.98
CA TYR A 116 -17.83 -0.29 -3.63
C TYR A 116 -18.40 0.96 -2.97
N HIS A 117 -18.52 0.89 -1.65
CA HIS A 117 -18.77 2.07 -0.84
C HIS A 117 -17.56 3.02 -0.94
N LEU A 118 -17.82 4.29 -1.12
CA LEU A 118 -16.81 5.34 -1.22
C LEU A 118 -16.85 6.24 0.02
N LYS A 119 -15.69 6.55 0.55
CA LYS A 119 -15.49 7.65 1.48
C LYS A 119 -14.39 8.57 0.96
N THR A 120 -14.76 9.80 0.68
CA THR A 120 -13.86 10.91 0.33
C THR A 120 -14.46 12.21 0.85
N HIS A 121 -13.64 13.21 1.11
CA HIS A 121 -14.14 14.54 1.52
C HIS A 121 -14.85 15.24 0.36
N SER A 122 -14.26 15.18 -0.83
CA SER A 122 -14.87 15.61 -2.07
C SER A 122 -14.35 14.81 -3.25
N LEU A 123 -15.09 14.83 -4.36
CA LEU A 123 -14.69 14.13 -5.61
C LEU A 123 -13.46 14.76 -6.30
N LYS A 124 -12.89 15.81 -5.74
CA LYS A 124 -11.66 16.46 -6.24
C LYS A 124 -10.53 16.41 -5.22
N ASP A 125 -10.75 15.70 -4.12
CA ASP A 125 -9.79 15.67 -3.01
C ASP A 125 -8.69 14.63 -3.23
N ASN A 126 -7.66 14.73 -2.38
CA ASN A 126 -6.49 13.86 -2.36
C ASN A 126 -6.88 12.40 -2.04
N LEU A 127 -7.59 12.19 -0.94
CA LEU A 127 -7.79 10.87 -0.35
C LEU A 127 -9.13 10.24 -0.71
N ALA A 128 -9.11 8.95 -1.01
CA ALA A 128 -10.32 8.16 -1.23
C ALA A 128 -10.18 6.76 -0.64
N MET A 129 -11.16 6.33 0.13
CA MET A 129 -11.28 4.98 0.64
C MET A 129 -12.45 4.27 -0.02
N TYR A 130 -12.21 3.07 -0.52
CA TYR A 130 -13.24 2.22 -1.09
C TYR A 130 -13.33 0.92 -0.31
N SER A 131 -14.54 0.42 -0.10
CA SER A 131 -14.76 -0.82 0.62
C SER A 131 -15.92 -1.62 0.04
N ARG A 132 -15.76 -2.94 0.01
CA ARG A 132 -16.87 -3.87 -0.23
C ARG A 132 -17.90 -3.86 0.89
N PHE A 133 -17.46 -3.46 2.09
CA PHE A 133 -18.27 -3.46 3.29
C PHE A 133 -18.74 -2.05 3.62
N PRO A 134 -19.86 -1.90 4.32
CA PRO A 134 -20.33 -0.59 4.75
C PRO A 134 -19.28 0.18 5.55
N LEU A 135 -19.16 1.47 5.23
CA LEU A 135 -18.22 2.39 5.87
C LEU A 135 -18.98 3.23 6.92
N GLU A 136 -18.53 3.17 8.17
CA GLU A 136 -18.92 4.11 9.21
C GLU A 136 -17.97 5.28 9.17
N THR A 137 -18.47 6.46 8.90
CA THR A 137 -17.68 7.67 8.77
C THR A 137 -17.22 8.16 10.14
N ILE A 138 -15.92 8.33 10.30
CA ILE A 138 -15.34 9.11 11.39
C ILE A 138 -15.16 10.54 10.87
N ALA A 139 -15.47 11.52 11.72
CA ALA A 139 -15.32 12.92 11.36
C ALA A 139 -13.86 13.27 11.10
N TRP A 140 -13.60 13.94 9.99
CA TRP A 140 -12.25 14.41 9.65
C TRP A 140 -11.85 15.64 10.48
N ARG A 141 -10.58 15.72 10.77
CA ARG A 141 -9.96 16.95 11.28
C ARG A 141 -9.11 17.65 10.21
N GLU A 142 -8.42 16.86 9.41
CA GLU A 142 -7.58 17.35 8.30
C GLU A 142 -7.85 16.53 7.01
N PRO A 143 -8.94 16.82 6.26
CA PRO A 143 -9.42 15.97 5.17
C PRO A 143 -8.40 15.69 4.07
N PHE A 144 -7.49 16.63 3.79
CA PHE A 144 -6.43 16.45 2.79
C PHE A 144 -5.37 15.43 3.20
N LYS A 145 -5.21 15.21 4.53
CA LYS A 145 -4.13 14.40 5.08
C LYS A 145 -4.58 13.10 5.71
N SER A 146 -5.86 13.00 6.09
CA SER A 146 -6.40 11.87 6.81
C SER A 146 -7.80 11.53 6.35
N ASN A 147 -8.09 10.26 6.16
CA ASN A 147 -9.41 9.76 5.79
C ASN A 147 -9.75 8.50 6.63
N PRO A 148 -10.16 8.69 7.91
CA PRO A 148 -10.44 7.60 8.82
C PRO A 148 -11.86 7.05 8.64
N ALA A 149 -12.03 5.72 8.71
CA ALA A 149 -13.34 5.04 8.72
C ALA A 149 -13.30 3.77 9.55
N LYS A 150 -14.45 3.35 10.07
CA LYS A 150 -14.63 2.01 10.62
C LYS A 150 -15.40 1.15 9.61
N ILE A 151 -15.00 -0.10 9.50
CA ILE A 151 -15.63 -1.09 8.63
C ILE A 151 -16.11 -2.24 9.50
N THR A 152 -17.36 -2.63 9.32
CA THR A 152 -17.92 -3.82 9.93
C THR A 152 -17.90 -4.97 8.94
N LEU A 153 -17.19 -6.02 9.25
CA LEU A 153 -17.11 -7.24 8.45
C LEU A 153 -18.38 -8.08 8.58
N PRO A 154 -18.68 -9.00 7.64
CA PRO A 154 -19.86 -9.86 7.72
C PRO A 154 -19.95 -10.72 8.99
N ASN A 155 -18.83 -10.99 9.65
CA ASN A 155 -18.76 -11.71 10.92
C ASN A 155 -18.97 -10.82 12.16
N GLY A 156 -19.34 -9.56 11.96
CA GLY A 156 -19.55 -8.56 13.02
C GLY A 156 -18.28 -7.92 13.59
N LYS A 157 -17.09 -8.37 13.19
CA LYS A 157 -15.83 -7.74 13.64
C LYS A 157 -15.67 -6.37 12.99
N ARG A 158 -15.16 -5.43 13.78
CA ARG A 158 -14.89 -4.06 13.33
C ARG A 158 -13.39 -3.86 13.15
N ILE A 159 -13.03 -3.07 12.17
CA ILE A 159 -11.65 -2.65 11.88
C ILE A 159 -11.69 -1.16 11.58
N MET A 160 -10.79 -0.41 12.18
CA MET A 160 -10.57 0.99 11.83
C MET A 160 -9.49 1.07 10.75
N PHE A 161 -9.79 1.78 9.69
CA PHE A 161 -8.86 2.11 8.62
C PHE A 161 -8.59 3.60 8.60
N VAL A 162 -7.34 3.97 8.41
CA VAL A 162 -6.91 5.36 8.27
C VAL A 162 -6.01 5.48 7.07
N ASP A 163 -6.53 6.09 6.03
CA ASP A 163 -5.79 6.47 4.84
C ASP A 163 -5.13 7.82 5.07
N CYS A 164 -3.83 7.97 4.76
CA CYS A 164 -3.13 9.21 5.02
C CYS A 164 -2.20 9.63 3.88
N TRP A 165 -1.93 10.94 3.86
CA TRP A 165 -0.92 11.57 3.02
C TRP A 165 -0.21 12.65 3.85
N LEU A 166 1.11 12.48 4.03
CA LEU A 166 1.89 13.39 4.89
C LEU A 166 2.69 14.36 4.02
N ARG A 167 2.98 15.52 4.57
CA ARG A 167 3.77 16.55 3.87
C ARG A 167 5.20 16.10 3.65
N TYR A 168 5.77 16.56 2.57
CA TYR A 168 7.16 16.35 2.18
C TYR A 168 7.85 17.68 1.79
N ALA A 169 9.16 17.64 1.72
CA ALA A 169 9.92 18.77 1.21
C ALA A 169 9.81 18.84 -0.32
N TYR A 170 9.21 19.91 -0.82
CA TYR A 170 9.13 20.15 -2.27
C TYR A 170 10.49 20.59 -2.83
N ARG A 171 11.44 19.66 -2.87
CA ARG A 171 12.80 19.88 -3.38
C ARG A 171 13.25 18.72 -4.25
N PRO A 172 14.13 18.96 -5.24
CA PRO A 172 14.69 17.88 -6.07
C PRO A 172 15.48 16.83 -5.27
N GLU A 173 16.01 17.22 -4.11
CA GLU A 173 16.83 16.37 -3.23
C GLU A 173 16.01 15.50 -2.28
N TYR A 174 14.69 15.56 -2.35
CA TYR A 174 13.84 14.85 -1.42
C TYR A 174 14.20 13.35 -1.30
N THR A 175 14.27 12.85 -0.08
CA THR A 175 14.59 11.46 0.28
C THR A 175 15.90 10.92 -0.32
N SER A 176 15.83 10.08 -1.37
CA SER A 176 17.02 9.46 -1.97
C SER A 176 18.01 10.49 -2.51
N GLY A 177 17.55 11.60 -3.03
CA GLY A 177 18.40 12.67 -3.52
C GLY A 177 19.31 13.27 -2.46
N TYR A 178 18.92 13.26 -1.19
CA TYR A 178 19.79 13.69 -0.10
C TYR A 178 21.01 12.77 0.06
N ALA A 179 20.79 11.46 -0.02
CA ALA A 179 21.84 10.47 0.05
C ALA A 179 22.80 10.59 -1.16
N GLU A 180 22.27 10.73 -2.37
CA GLU A 180 23.06 10.89 -3.58
C GLU A 180 23.95 12.14 -3.53
N LYS A 181 23.48 13.22 -2.92
CA LYS A 181 24.24 14.47 -2.75
C LYS A 181 25.18 14.47 -1.55
N GLY A 182 25.20 13.37 -0.79
CA GLY A 182 26.07 13.25 0.38
C GLY A 182 25.67 14.16 1.54
N LEU A 183 24.39 14.55 1.63
CA LEU A 183 23.92 15.39 2.73
C LEU A 183 23.89 14.60 4.04
N ASP A 184 24.19 15.31 5.14
CA ASP A 184 24.14 14.71 6.47
C ASP A 184 22.75 14.22 6.84
N PRO A 185 22.58 13.02 7.41
CA PRO A 185 21.28 12.49 7.83
C PRO A 185 20.51 13.38 8.80
N SER A 186 21.17 14.25 9.55
CA SER A 186 20.51 15.22 10.42
C SER A 186 19.59 16.18 9.64
N VAL A 187 19.91 16.48 8.39
CA VAL A 187 19.05 17.29 7.51
C VAL A 187 17.73 16.56 7.22
N TRP A 188 17.80 15.26 6.94
CA TRP A 188 16.61 14.45 6.64
C TRP A 188 15.73 14.29 7.88
N VAL A 189 16.34 14.01 9.02
CA VAL A 189 15.65 13.91 10.31
C VAL A 189 15.01 15.24 10.70
N ALA A 190 15.70 16.36 10.48
CA ALA A 190 15.16 17.69 10.75
C ALA A 190 13.92 17.98 9.88
N GLU A 191 13.97 17.67 8.59
CA GLU A 191 12.82 17.87 7.72
C GLU A 191 11.64 16.96 8.07
N ASP A 192 11.88 15.70 8.34
CA ASP A 192 10.83 14.77 8.79
C ASP A 192 10.18 15.27 10.09
N SER A 193 10.99 15.85 11.00
CA SER A 193 10.53 16.41 12.27
C SER A 193 9.58 17.61 12.11
N ILE A 194 9.71 18.39 11.05
CA ILE A 194 8.88 19.59 10.82
C ILE A 194 7.77 19.37 9.80
N LEU A 195 7.81 18.29 9.02
CA LEU A 195 6.83 17.98 7.98
C LEU A 195 5.97 16.76 8.34
N ALA A 196 6.50 15.55 8.18
CA ALA A 196 5.72 14.33 8.34
C ALA A 196 5.35 14.03 9.80
N LEU A 197 6.27 14.22 10.74
CA LEU A 197 6.01 13.96 12.16
C LEU A 197 4.82 14.76 12.75
N PRO A 198 4.69 16.08 12.55
CA PRO A 198 3.53 16.80 13.03
C PRO A 198 2.23 16.33 12.40
N ASP A 199 2.23 15.95 11.12
CA ASP A 199 1.05 15.46 10.45
C ASP A 199 0.60 14.11 11.02
N ILE A 200 1.49 13.13 11.13
CA ILE A 200 1.11 11.82 11.69
C ILE A 200 0.75 11.90 13.18
N ARG A 201 1.38 12.81 13.93
CA ARG A 201 1.01 13.08 15.32
C ARG A 201 -0.40 13.66 15.42
N ASN A 202 -0.76 14.59 14.55
CA ASN A 202 -2.11 15.14 14.48
C ASN A 202 -3.13 14.06 14.13
N ILE A 203 -2.85 13.23 13.11
CA ILE A 203 -3.71 12.11 12.72
C ILE A 203 -3.92 11.17 13.90
N TYR A 204 -2.84 10.77 14.56
CA TYR A 204 -2.95 9.89 15.72
C TYR A 204 -3.79 10.51 16.85
N THR A 205 -3.48 11.73 17.26
CA THR A 205 -4.12 12.37 18.42
C THR A 205 -5.56 12.81 18.16
N LYS A 206 -5.90 13.18 16.93
CA LYS A 206 -7.21 13.74 16.59
C LYS A 206 -8.17 12.73 15.95
N ASP A 207 -7.64 11.79 15.14
CA ASP A 207 -8.46 10.88 14.36
C ASP A 207 -8.40 9.43 14.89
N ILE A 208 -7.23 8.97 15.38
CA ILE A 208 -7.07 7.60 15.83
C ILE A 208 -7.42 7.45 17.31
N ALA A 209 -6.67 8.07 18.18
CA ALA A 209 -6.77 7.85 19.62
C ALA A 209 -8.19 8.08 20.21
N PRO A 210 -8.96 9.10 19.78
CA PRO A 210 -10.33 9.29 20.27
C PRO A 210 -11.34 8.24 19.78
N ASN A 211 -10.97 7.45 18.77
CA ASN A 211 -11.85 6.47 18.12
C ASN A 211 -11.44 5.02 18.36
N LEU A 212 -10.42 4.79 19.19
CA LEU A 212 -10.01 3.45 19.58
C LEU A 212 -11.13 2.74 20.36
N GLU A 213 -11.32 1.46 20.06
CA GLU A 213 -12.23 0.57 20.77
C GLU A 213 -11.44 -0.66 21.24
N THR A 214 -11.88 -1.27 22.35
CA THR A 214 -11.30 -2.52 22.84
C THR A 214 -11.40 -3.60 21.76
N ASP A 215 -10.30 -4.30 21.50
CA ASP A 215 -10.20 -5.40 20.53
C ASP A 215 -10.47 -5.03 19.05
N MET A 216 -10.57 -3.73 18.73
CA MET A 216 -10.69 -3.28 17.35
C MET A 216 -9.31 -3.02 16.74
N PRO A 217 -8.88 -3.81 15.73
CA PRO A 217 -7.64 -3.52 15.02
C PRO A 217 -7.69 -2.16 14.32
N VAL A 218 -6.54 -1.48 14.28
CA VAL A 218 -6.37 -0.24 13.53
C VAL A 218 -5.32 -0.45 12.46
N ILE A 219 -5.66 -0.16 11.22
CA ILE A 219 -4.77 -0.22 10.07
C ILE A 219 -4.57 1.18 9.55
N VAL A 220 -3.33 1.67 9.65
CA VAL A 220 -2.92 2.96 9.10
C VAL A 220 -2.06 2.69 7.88
N THR A 221 -2.44 3.24 6.76
CA THR A 221 -1.66 3.18 5.53
C THR A 221 -1.72 4.52 4.81
N GLY A 222 -0.86 4.69 3.82
CA GLY A 222 -0.88 5.89 3.02
C GLY A 222 0.48 6.23 2.43
N ASP A 223 0.55 7.38 1.82
CA ASP A 223 1.80 7.98 1.39
C ASP A 223 2.39 8.79 2.56
N PHE A 224 3.29 8.19 3.28
CA PHE A 224 3.94 8.85 4.41
C PHE A 224 4.89 9.96 4.00
N ASN A 225 5.33 9.97 2.75
CA ASN A 225 6.33 10.93 2.29
C ASN A 225 7.52 11.06 3.27
N SER A 226 7.81 9.97 3.94
CA SER A 226 8.87 9.80 4.92
C SER A 226 9.41 8.38 4.82
N CYS A 227 10.70 8.23 4.98
CA CYS A 227 11.30 6.91 5.02
C CYS A 227 11.02 6.20 6.35
N SER A 228 11.03 4.88 6.34
CA SER A 228 10.97 4.11 7.57
C SER A 228 12.36 4.00 8.20
N HIS A 229 12.49 4.34 9.49
CA HIS A 229 13.73 4.10 10.23
C HIS A 229 14.10 2.61 10.28
N LEU A 230 13.16 1.70 10.02
CA LEU A 230 13.39 0.26 9.96
C LEU A 230 14.05 -0.19 8.65
N ASP A 231 13.98 0.62 7.60
CA ASP A 231 14.70 0.38 6.34
C ASP A 231 16.14 0.91 6.42
N TRP A 232 16.33 2.05 7.08
CA TRP A 232 17.63 2.69 7.24
C TRP A 232 18.34 2.14 8.47
N THR A 233 19.07 1.04 8.27
CA THR A 233 19.79 0.32 9.31
C THR A 233 21.26 0.11 8.90
N GLU A 234 22.13 -0.21 9.86
CA GLU A 234 23.53 -0.53 9.55
C GLU A 234 23.65 -1.69 8.54
N ARG A 235 22.74 -2.67 8.62
CA ARG A 235 22.72 -3.79 7.66
C ARG A 235 22.37 -3.36 6.26
N ALA A 236 21.51 -2.35 6.11
CA ALA A 236 21.06 -1.83 4.81
C ALA A 236 22.02 -0.78 4.21
N LYS A 237 23.06 -0.39 4.92
CA LYS A 237 24.04 0.61 4.51
C LYS A 237 24.56 0.46 3.07
N PRO A 238 24.87 -0.74 2.55
CA PRO A 238 25.28 -0.89 1.16
C PRO A 238 24.22 -0.51 0.13
N LEU A 239 22.93 -0.56 0.51
CA LEU A 239 21.79 -0.20 -0.36
C LEU A 239 21.45 1.29 -0.29
N HIS A 240 22.03 2.02 0.66
CA HIS A 240 21.72 3.40 0.97
C HIS A 240 22.95 4.33 0.84
N HIS A 241 23.68 4.22 -0.25
CA HIS A 241 24.85 5.07 -0.56
C HIS A 241 25.89 5.15 0.58
N GLY A 242 26.00 4.11 1.40
CA GLY A 242 26.92 4.08 2.54
C GLY A 242 26.38 4.69 3.84
N TYR A 243 25.14 5.16 3.87
CA TYR A 243 24.49 5.62 5.09
C TYR A 243 23.94 4.44 5.90
N GLY A 244 24.20 4.44 7.19
CA GLY A 244 23.71 3.46 8.14
C GLY A 244 22.35 3.81 8.71
N SER A 245 22.20 3.68 10.01
CA SER A 245 20.94 3.94 10.70
C SER A 245 20.54 5.41 10.66
N VAL A 246 19.29 5.66 10.21
CA VAL A 246 18.67 6.99 10.23
C VAL A 246 17.33 6.91 10.98
N ALA A 247 17.20 7.70 12.03
CA ALA A 247 16.05 7.65 12.94
C ALA A 247 14.93 8.59 12.48
N PHE A 248 14.25 8.25 11.36
CA PHE A 248 13.12 9.03 10.86
C PHE A 248 12.00 9.15 11.91
N PRO A 249 11.68 10.37 12.38
CA PRO A 249 10.77 10.58 13.51
C PRO A 249 9.34 10.14 13.26
N ALA A 250 8.81 10.32 12.05
CA ALA A 250 7.42 9.96 11.73
C ALA A 250 7.16 8.46 11.89
N SER A 251 8.02 7.62 11.32
CA SER A 251 7.90 6.17 11.43
C SER A 251 8.19 5.66 12.85
N ARG A 252 9.13 6.28 13.58
CA ARG A 252 9.37 5.97 14.99
C ARG A 252 8.17 6.29 15.86
N TYR A 253 7.53 7.43 15.64
CA TYR A 253 6.33 7.82 16.37
C TYR A 253 5.23 6.77 16.27
N MET A 254 5.04 6.15 15.12
CA MET A 254 4.06 5.07 14.95
C MET A 254 4.40 3.85 15.81
N LEU A 255 5.65 3.41 15.82
CA LEU A 255 6.09 2.30 16.68
C LEU A 255 5.90 2.61 18.16
N GLU A 256 6.28 3.82 18.61
CA GLU A 256 6.17 4.28 19.99
C GLU A 256 4.71 4.33 20.46
N ASN A 257 3.75 4.48 19.55
CA ASN A 257 2.31 4.42 19.81
C ASN A 257 1.69 3.03 19.55
N GLY A 258 2.50 1.97 19.55
CA GLY A 258 2.05 0.58 19.53
C GLY A 258 1.74 -0.01 18.16
N PHE A 259 1.96 0.72 17.08
CA PHE A 259 1.82 0.17 15.74
C PHE A 259 2.97 -0.77 15.39
N LYS A 260 2.68 -1.72 14.54
CA LYS A 260 3.68 -2.63 13.96
C LYS A 260 3.75 -2.43 12.46
N ASP A 261 4.94 -2.43 11.91
CA ASP A 261 5.14 -2.42 10.47
C ASP A 261 4.78 -3.81 9.92
N SER A 262 3.72 -3.86 9.11
CA SER A 262 3.21 -5.12 8.53
C SER A 262 4.07 -5.66 7.37
N PHE A 263 5.04 -4.90 6.91
CA PHE A 263 5.98 -5.33 5.88
C PHE A 263 7.08 -6.24 6.44
N ARG A 264 7.26 -6.29 7.77
CA ARG A 264 8.32 -7.02 8.48
C ARG A 264 7.81 -8.08 9.42
#